data_cc1b061e76e3f290a47279acb7a6847c
#
_entry.id   cc1b061e76e3f290a47279acb7a6847c
#
_cell.length_a   1.000
_cell.length_b   1.000
_cell.length_c   1.000
_cell.angle_alpha   90.00
_cell.angle_beta   90.00
_cell.angle_gamma   90.00
#
_symmetry.space_group_name_H-M   'P 1'
#
loop_
_entity.id
_entity.type
_entity.pdbx_description
1 polymer ?
#
loop_
_entity_poly.entity_id
_entity_poly.type
_entity_poly.pdbx_seq_one_letter_code
_entity_poly.pdbx_strand_id
1 'polypeptide(L)'
;MDGVNNHDWMTATHAITEILTATSLFSVEVSTTPPRGASQAAWNSWHPDFSRYDVVINNFNGGHQEDGIEWPLSVQQSLETFIRGGGGLVVYHAANNAFLHWKAYNDMIGLGWRSKTFGPGLAVSDDDKVVIIPAGTGLEPGHPPRLEFQIHVRDTHHPITAGMPKVWMHPSEQLTHGQHGPAEGLTILTYAHSPVSQKNEPMDWVRSYGKGRVYTTMLGHTWVGESTVNLDCVGFQTMLARGVQWAATGAVTIPIPANFPGPDAVSLHKLASETILTAGPPGAPGWCTASS
;
A
#
# COMPACT_ATOMS: atom_id res chain seq x y z
N MET A 1 3.40 -5.27 -8.97
CA MET A 1 2.55 -6.48 -8.93
C MET A 1 1.12 -6.06 -8.74
N ASP A 2 0.26 -6.32 -9.69
CA ASP A 2 -1.15 -5.95 -9.68
C ASP A 2 -2.03 -7.09 -10.21
N GLY A 3 -3.29 -6.82 -10.49
CA GLY A 3 -4.23 -7.78 -11.05
C GLY A 3 -5.47 -7.93 -10.19
N VAL A 4 -5.86 -9.15 -9.83
CA VAL A 4 -7.12 -9.41 -9.14
C VAL A 4 -7.27 -8.54 -7.88
N ASN A 5 -8.18 -7.57 -7.95
CA ASN A 5 -8.49 -6.63 -6.89
C ASN A 5 -9.96 -6.22 -7.01
N ASN A 6 -10.61 -5.86 -5.90
CA ASN A 6 -11.95 -5.28 -5.91
C ASN A 6 -11.93 -3.74 -6.08
N HIS A 7 -10.76 -3.13 -6.02
CA HIS A 7 -10.52 -1.72 -6.29
C HIS A 7 -10.17 -1.49 -7.77
N ASP A 8 -10.19 -0.26 -8.22
CA ASP A 8 -9.67 0.13 -9.54
C ASP A 8 -8.14 0.09 -9.54
N TRP A 9 -7.61 -1.13 -9.55
CA TRP A 9 -6.17 -1.35 -9.49
C TRP A 9 -5.42 -0.84 -10.72
N MET A 10 -6.08 -0.73 -11.88
CA MET A 10 -5.46 -0.18 -13.08
C MET A 10 -5.15 1.30 -12.92
N THR A 11 -6.11 2.08 -12.44
CA THR A 11 -5.91 3.49 -12.10
C THR A 11 -4.84 3.64 -11.01
N ALA A 12 -4.85 2.80 -9.98
CA ALA A 12 -3.81 2.82 -8.94
C ALA A 12 -2.42 2.51 -9.50
N THR A 13 -2.29 1.48 -10.36
CA THR A 13 -1.00 1.11 -10.99
C THR A 13 -0.47 2.23 -11.88
N HIS A 14 -1.37 2.89 -12.65
CA HIS A 14 -0.99 4.05 -13.46
C HIS A 14 -0.44 5.18 -12.59
N ALA A 15 -1.16 5.55 -11.54
CA ALA A 15 -0.74 6.58 -10.61
C ALA A 15 0.61 6.25 -9.93
N ILE A 16 0.79 5.02 -9.44
CA ILE A 16 2.05 4.56 -8.86
C ILE A 16 3.19 4.73 -9.87
N THR A 17 2.98 4.29 -11.11
CA THR A 17 3.99 4.37 -12.17
C THR A 17 4.37 5.82 -12.46
N GLU A 18 3.38 6.71 -12.60
CA GLU A 18 3.61 8.11 -12.89
C GLU A 18 4.34 8.81 -11.73
N ILE A 19 3.88 8.62 -10.49
CA ILE A 19 4.51 9.20 -9.29
C ILE A 19 5.99 8.79 -9.21
N LEU A 20 6.30 7.54 -9.45
CA LEU A 20 7.67 7.04 -9.33
C LEU A 20 8.56 7.50 -10.48
N THR A 21 8.09 7.42 -11.73
CA THR A 21 8.87 7.83 -12.90
C THR A 21 9.14 9.33 -12.92
N ALA A 22 8.22 10.15 -12.41
CA ALA A 22 8.40 11.60 -12.27
C ALA A 22 9.62 11.98 -11.41
N THR A 23 10.03 11.11 -10.48
CA THR A 23 11.23 11.35 -9.66
C THR A 23 12.55 11.17 -10.41
N SER A 24 12.54 10.52 -11.58
CA SER A 24 13.73 10.09 -12.34
C SER A 24 14.67 9.13 -11.57
N LEU A 25 14.23 8.56 -10.45
CA LEU A 25 15.00 7.63 -9.62
C LEU A 25 14.60 6.17 -9.84
N PHE A 26 13.44 5.92 -10.46
CA PHE A 26 12.90 4.57 -10.61
C PHE A 26 12.70 4.20 -12.08
N SER A 27 13.03 2.95 -12.39
CA SER A 27 12.54 2.23 -13.56
C SER A 27 11.44 1.29 -13.10
N VAL A 28 10.24 1.43 -13.66
CA VAL A 28 9.05 0.68 -13.21
C VAL A 28 8.67 -0.35 -14.25
N GLU A 29 8.59 -1.61 -13.84
CA GLU A 29 8.01 -2.70 -14.62
C GLU A 29 6.74 -3.19 -13.93
N VAL A 30 5.69 -3.47 -14.70
CA VAL A 30 4.41 -3.98 -14.18
C VAL A 30 4.29 -5.46 -14.52
N SER A 31 3.98 -6.27 -13.51
CA SER A 31 3.64 -7.68 -13.69
C SER A 31 2.23 -7.92 -13.19
N THR A 32 1.31 -8.18 -14.11
CA THR A 32 -0.11 -8.41 -13.81
C THR A 32 -0.39 -9.89 -13.64
N THR A 33 -1.08 -10.25 -12.56
CA THR A 33 -1.49 -11.62 -12.30
C THR A 33 -2.51 -12.12 -13.33
N PRO A 34 -2.65 -13.43 -13.53
CA PRO A 34 -3.79 -13.96 -14.24
C PRO A 34 -5.11 -13.47 -13.64
N PRO A 35 -6.16 -13.26 -14.46
CA PRO A 35 -7.43 -12.74 -13.95
C PRO A 35 -8.17 -13.77 -13.08
N ARG A 36 -9.17 -13.29 -12.33
CA ARG A 36 -10.08 -14.17 -11.58
C ARG A 36 -10.74 -15.17 -12.52
N GLY A 37 -10.74 -16.44 -12.16
CA GLY A 37 -11.25 -17.53 -13.00
C GLY A 37 -10.28 -18.07 -14.05
N ALA A 38 -9.07 -17.54 -14.13
CA ALA A 38 -8.02 -18.12 -14.97
C ALA A 38 -7.72 -19.58 -14.59
N SER A 39 -7.29 -20.36 -15.58
CA SER A 39 -6.92 -21.76 -15.34
C SER A 39 -5.70 -21.90 -14.42
N GLN A 40 -5.60 -23.05 -13.75
CA GLN A 40 -4.41 -23.37 -12.95
C GLN A 40 -3.12 -23.32 -13.79
N ALA A 41 -3.20 -23.69 -15.07
CA ALA A 41 -2.05 -23.62 -15.98
C ALA A 41 -1.58 -22.15 -16.20
N ALA A 42 -2.51 -21.20 -16.31
CA ALA A 42 -2.19 -19.79 -16.43
C ALA A 42 -1.50 -19.28 -15.14
N TRP A 43 -2.03 -19.64 -13.97
CA TRP A 43 -1.40 -19.30 -12.70
C TRP A 43 -0.02 -19.95 -12.54
N ASN A 44 0.13 -21.19 -12.95
CA ASN A 44 1.42 -21.89 -12.89
C ASN A 44 2.47 -21.34 -13.86
N SER A 45 2.05 -20.66 -14.94
CA SER A 45 2.98 -20.02 -15.88
C SER A 45 3.38 -18.60 -15.46
N TRP A 46 2.71 -18.03 -14.46
CA TRP A 46 3.01 -16.69 -13.97
C TRP A 46 4.09 -16.74 -12.87
N HIS A 47 5.33 -16.42 -13.26
CA HIS A 47 6.51 -16.50 -12.40
C HIS A 47 7.35 -15.22 -12.53
N PRO A 48 6.99 -14.14 -11.79
CA PRO A 48 7.83 -12.96 -11.75
C PRO A 48 9.19 -13.27 -11.12
N ASP A 49 10.26 -12.82 -11.76
CA ASP A 49 11.63 -12.94 -11.25
C ASP A 49 11.95 -11.72 -10.37
N PHE A 50 11.71 -11.85 -9.08
CA PHE A 50 11.92 -10.78 -8.11
C PHE A 50 13.40 -10.39 -7.95
N SER A 51 14.34 -11.27 -8.31
CA SER A 51 15.79 -10.99 -8.17
C SER A 51 16.30 -9.87 -9.07
N ARG A 52 15.50 -9.47 -10.06
CA ARG A 52 15.81 -8.37 -11.00
C ARG A 52 15.52 -6.98 -10.43
N TYR A 53 14.90 -6.90 -9.25
CA TYR A 53 14.39 -5.66 -8.69
C TYR A 53 14.99 -5.36 -7.33
N ASP A 54 15.00 -4.08 -6.95
CA ASP A 54 15.37 -3.64 -5.60
C ASP A 54 14.16 -3.62 -4.66
N VAL A 55 12.96 -3.42 -5.23
CA VAL A 55 11.71 -3.32 -4.48
C VAL A 55 10.53 -3.84 -5.29
N VAL A 56 9.60 -4.50 -4.62
CA VAL A 56 8.32 -4.94 -5.16
C VAL A 56 7.20 -4.12 -4.53
N ILE A 57 6.34 -3.53 -5.36
CA ILE A 57 5.10 -2.88 -4.91
C ILE A 57 3.96 -3.87 -5.13
N ASN A 58 3.26 -4.23 -4.07
CA ASN A 58 2.08 -5.08 -4.15
C ASN A 58 0.81 -4.22 -4.18
N ASN A 59 0.08 -4.25 -5.30
CA ASN A 59 -1.25 -3.69 -5.51
C ASN A 59 -2.29 -4.80 -5.82
N PHE A 60 -1.96 -6.05 -5.50
CA PHE A 60 -2.85 -7.19 -5.63
C PHE A 60 -3.63 -7.38 -4.33
N ASN A 61 -4.94 -7.64 -4.42
CA ASN A 61 -5.76 -7.94 -3.26
C ASN A 61 -6.15 -9.43 -3.17
N GLY A 62 -6.68 -10.01 -4.24
CA GLY A 62 -7.15 -11.40 -4.24
C GLY A 62 -8.45 -11.65 -3.46
N GLY A 63 -8.72 -10.83 -2.46
CA GLY A 63 -9.82 -10.96 -1.49
C GLY A 63 -9.28 -11.30 -0.09
N HIS A 64 -10.04 -10.89 0.93
CA HIS A 64 -9.74 -11.10 2.36
C HIS A 64 -10.61 -12.21 2.98
N GLN A 65 -11.44 -12.87 2.17
CA GLN A 65 -12.30 -13.97 2.59
C GLN A 65 -11.55 -15.30 2.53
N GLU A 66 -12.13 -16.34 3.12
CA GLU A 66 -11.57 -17.70 3.15
C GLU A 66 -11.29 -18.26 1.74
N ASP A 67 -12.06 -17.84 0.73
CA ASP A 67 -11.92 -18.19 -0.69
C ASP A 67 -11.09 -17.18 -1.49
N GLY A 68 -10.35 -16.31 -0.81
CA GLY A 68 -9.45 -15.35 -1.44
C GLY A 68 -8.43 -16.02 -2.36
N ILE A 69 -8.13 -15.38 -3.50
CA ILE A 69 -7.13 -15.90 -4.44
C ILE A 69 -5.74 -15.64 -3.87
N GLU A 70 -4.98 -16.70 -3.71
CA GLU A 70 -3.58 -16.64 -3.35
C GLU A 70 -2.67 -16.93 -4.55
N TRP A 71 -1.46 -16.40 -4.51
CA TRP A 71 -0.45 -16.70 -5.52
C TRP A 71 0.02 -18.16 -5.41
N PRO A 72 0.53 -18.74 -6.51
CA PRO A 72 1.18 -20.05 -6.44
C PRO A 72 2.26 -20.09 -5.37
N LEU A 73 2.37 -21.20 -4.67
CA LEU A 73 3.32 -21.37 -3.56
C LEU A 73 4.76 -21.04 -3.97
N SER A 74 5.16 -21.39 -5.20
CA SER A 74 6.48 -21.06 -5.73
C SER A 74 6.73 -19.56 -5.82
N VAL A 75 5.70 -18.78 -6.19
CA VAL A 75 5.78 -17.30 -6.25
C VAL A 75 5.83 -16.71 -4.84
N GLN A 76 5.01 -17.24 -3.91
CA GLN A 76 5.05 -16.83 -2.51
C GLN A 76 6.45 -17.03 -1.91
N GLN A 77 7.02 -18.23 -2.10
CA GLN A 77 8.37 -18.56 -1.61
C GLN A 77 9.46 -17.72 -2.25
N SER A 78 9.32 -17.41 -3.54
CA SER A 78 10.26 -16.54 -4.26
C SER A 78 10.24 -15.12 -3.70
N LEU A 79 9.04 -14.54 -3.49
CA LEU A 79 8.92 -13.21 -2.87
C LEU A 79 9.48 -13.22 -1.44
N GLU A 80 9.10 -14.22 -0.64
CA GLU A 80 9.62 -14.32 0.73
C GLU A 80 11.15 -14.40 0.77
N THR A 81 11.75 -15.20 -0.12
CA THR A 81 13.20 -15.32 -0.24
C THR A 81 13.85 -14.00 -0.63
N PHE A 82 13.27 -13.28 -1.59
CA PHE A 82 13.71 -11.95 -2.02
C PHE A 82 13.72 -10.96 -0.85
N ILE A 83 12.59 -10.85 -0.12
CA ILE A 83 12.51 -9.93 1.01
C ILE A 83 13.47 -10.32 2.12
N ARG A 84 13.52 -11.61 2.52
CA ARG A 84 14.48 -12.08 3.55
C ARG A 84 15.93 -11.82 3.17
N GLY A 85 16.25 -11.83 1.89
CA GLY A 85 17.57 -11.54 1.35
C GLY A 85 17.98 -10.08 1.39
N GLY A 86 17.04 -9.15 1.60
CA GLY A 86 17.31 -7.71 1.67
C GLY A 86 16.48 -6.86 0.71
N GLY A 87 15.66 -7.48 -0.14
CA GLY A 87 14.74 -6.79 -1.06
C GLY A 87 13.69 -5.97 -0.32
N GLY A 88 13.15 -4.95 -0.99
CA GLY A 88 12.08 -4.11 -0.47
C GLY A 88 10.68 -4.64 -0.84
N LEU A 89 9.72 -4.43 0.06
CA LEU A 89 8.29 -4.62 -0.21
C LEU A 89 7.53 -3.35 0.14
N VAL A 90 6.66 -2.93 -0.77
CA VAL A 90 5.66 -1.89 -0.51
C VAL A 90 4.28 -2.51 -0.63
N VAL A 91 3.48 -2.40 0.41
CA VAL A 91 2.10 -2.87 0.47
C VAL A 91 1.19 -1.66 0.28
N TYR A 92 0.53 -1.63 -0.87
CA TYR A 92 -0.26 -0.48 -1.29
C TYR A 92 -1.74 -0.70 -0.98
N HIS A 93 -2.29 0.15 -0.12
CA HIS A 93 -3.71 0.21 0.21
C HIS A 93 -4.33 -1.19 0.42
N ALA A 94 -5.26 -1.59 -0.44
CA ALA A 94 -5.98 -2.86 -0.33
C ALA A 94 -5.11 -4.13 -0.49
N ALA A 95 -3.83 -4.01 -0.83
CA ALA A 95 -2.94 -5.16 -0.83
C ALA A 95 -2.72 -5.73 0.58
N ASN A 96 -3.02 -4.97 1.64
CA ASN A 96 -3.01 -5.51 3.00
C ASN A 96 -4.17 -6.48 3.28
N ASN A 97 -5.17 -6.54 2.39
CA ASN A 97 -6.26 -7.50 2.46
C ASN A 97 -5.85 -8.90 1.94
N ALA A 98 -4.84 -8.95 1.04
CA ALA A 98 -4.42 -10.16 0.36
C ALA A 98 -3.90 -11.24 1.31
N PHE A 99 -3.98 -12.49 0.87
CA PHE A 99 -3.26 -13.63 1.43
C PHE A 99 -3.58 -13.94 2.90
N LEU A 100 -4.85 -14.16 3.19
CA LEU A 100 -5.31 -14.50 4.55
C LEU A 100 -4.52 -15.68 5.16
N HIS A 101 -4.22 -16.70 4.36
CA HIS A 101 -3.59 -17.94 4.82
C HIS A 101 -2.06 -17.94 4.70
N TRP A 102 -1.46 -16.99 4.00
CA TRP A 102 -0.01 -16.91 3.88
C TRP A 102 0.60 -16.22 5.11
N LYS A 103 0.99 -17.05 6.07
CA LYS A 103 1.54 -16.56 7.36
C LYS A 103 2.70 -15.58 7.16
N ALA A 104 3.66 -15.86 6.27
CA ALA A 104 4.80 -14.99 6.06
C ALA A 104 4.38 -13.61 5.56
N TYR A 105 3.35 -13.52 4.70
CA TYR A 105 2.82 -12.23 4.27
C TYR A 105 2.17 -11.47 5.42
N ASN A 106 1.38 -12.14 6.26
CA ASN A 106 0.80 -11.53 7.45
C ASN A 106 1.89 -11.02 8.41
N ASP A 107 2.98 -11.77 8.56
CA ASP A 107 4.15 -11.33 9.33
C ASP A 107 4.85 -10.13 8.67
N MET A 108 4.94 -10.06 7.32
CA MET A 108 5.53 -8.94 6.59
C MET A 108 4.72 -7.65 6.76
N ILE A 109 3.40 -7.71 6.62
CA ILE A 109 2.56 -6.52 6.67
C ILE A 109 2.25 -6.06 8.11
N GLY A 110 2.23 -6.98 9.06
CA GLY A 110 1.99 -6.76 10.49
C GLY A 110 0.56 -6.39 10.88
N LEU A 111 -0.11 -5.54 10.10
CA LEU A 111 -1.53 -5.21 10.21
C LEU A 111 -2.19 -5.36 8.85
N GLY A 112 -3.40 -5.88 8.82
CA GLY A 112 -4.17 -6.05 7.60
C GLY A 112 -5.68 -6.01 7.85
N TRP A 113 -6.44 -6.08 6.79
CA TRP A 113 -7.89 -6.26 6.86
C TRP A 113 -8.18 -7.69 7.35
N ARG A 114 -7.99 -7.90 8.62
CA ARG A 114 -8.16 -9.19 9.32
C ARG A 114 -9.20 -9.04 10.40
N SER A 115 -10.03 -10.07 10.59
CA SER A 115 -10.99 -10.10 11.72
C SER A 115 -10.27 -9.77 13.03
N LYS A 116 -10.96 -9.11 13.94
CA LYS A 116 -10.43 -8.77 15.27
C LYS A 116 -9.96 -9.98 16.08
N THR A 117 -10.43 -11.19 15.72
CA THR A 117 -9.98 -12.46 16.35
C THR A 117 -8.69 -13.01 15.76
N PHE A 118 -8.23 -12.47 14.61
CA PHE A 118 -7.01 -12.94 13.92
C PHE A 118 -5.75 -12.67 14.74
N GLY A 119 -5.72 -11.54 15.43
CA GLY A 119 -4.59 -11.12 16.25
C GLY A 119 -4.84 -9.74 16.87
N PRO A 120 -3.86 -9.16 17.57
CA PRO A 120 -3.98 -7.81 18.10
C PRO A 120 -4.09 -6.75 17.00
N GLY A 121 -4.69 -5.60 17.33
CA GLY A 121 -4.63 -4.38 16.54
C GLY A 121 -3.73 -3.34 17.20
N LEU A 122 -3.48 -2.23 16.50
CA LEU A 122 -2.76 -1.08 17.05
C LEU A 122 -3.56 0.20 16.87
N ALA A 123 -3.40 1.10 17.81
CA ALA A 123 -3.81 2.50 17.70
C ALA A 123 -2.69 3.40 18.23
N VAL A 124 -2.81 4.70 18.02
CA VAL A 124 -1.91 5.70 18.60
C VAL A 124 -2.72 6.53 19.61
N SER A 125 -2.20 6.69 20.83
CA SER A 125 -2.82 7.55 21.83
C SER A 125 -2.54 9.03 21.55
N ASP A 126 -3.26 9.92 22.24
CA ASP A 126 -3.10 11.38 22.07
C ASP A 126 -1.71 11.89 22.54
N ASP A 127 -0.97 11.09 23.31
CA ASP A 127 0.41 11.35 23.70
C ASP A 127 1.44 10.60 22.80
N ASP A 128 1.05 10.27 21.58
CA ASP A 128 1.87 9.63 20.54
C ASP A 128 2.40 8.22 20.87
N LYS A 129 1.83 7.52 21.86
CA LYS A 129 2.22 6.16 22.19
C LYS A 129 1.43 5.13 21.38
N VAL A 130 2.11 4.07 20.96
CA VAL A 130 1.43 2.92 20.35
C VAL A 130 0.69 2.14 21.44
N VAL A 131 -0.59 1.91 21.21
CA VAL A 131 -1.50 1.17 22.10
C VAL A 131 -1.88 -0.13 21.40
N ILE A 132 -1.70 -1.25 22.09
CA ILE A 132 -2.11 -2.57 21.61
C ILE A 132 -3.60 -2.75 21.94
N ILE A 133 -4.37 -3.11 20.91
CA ILE A 133 -5.76 -3.53 21.02
C ILE A 133 -5.75 -5.06 21.07
N PRO A 134 -6.12 -5.69 22.21
CA PRO A 134 -6.05 -7.14 22.34
C PRO A 134 -6.91 -7.86 21.29
N ALA A 135 -6.44 -9.01 20.83
CA ALA A 135 -7.22 -9.87 19.93
C ALA A 135 -8.61 -10.18 20.52
N GLY A 136 -9.61 -10.19 19.67
CA GLY A 136 -11.01 -10.38 20.06
C GLY A 136 -11.70 -9.12 20.59
N THR A 137 -10.99 -7.99 20.68
CA THR A 137 -11.55 -6.70 21.13
C THR A 137 -11.47 -5.64 20.02
N GLY A 138 -12.07 -4.48 20.27
CA GLY A 138 -12.11 -3.40 19.27
C GLY A 138 -13.15 -3.65 18.18
N LEU A 139 -12.99 -2.94 17.05
CA LEU A 139 -13.85 -3.05 15.89
C LEU A 139 -13.31 -4.08 14.91
N GLU A 140 -14.20 -4.63 14.09
CA GLU A 140 -13.80 -5.27 12.84
C GLU A 140 -13.22 -4.21 11.88
N PRO A 141 -12.37 -4.60 10.92
CA PRO A 141 -11.85 -3.65 9.95
C PRO A 141 -12.98 -3.03 9.13
N GLY A 142 -12.85 -1.75 8.89
CA GLY A 142 -13.83 -0.97 8.16
C GLY A 142 -13.32 0.43 7.86
N HIS A 143 -14.18 1.22 7.25
CA HIS A 143 -13.93 2.63 6.97
C HIS A 143 -15.26 3.41 6.91
N PRO A 144 -15.28 4.71 7.22
CA PRO A 144 -16.39 5.58 6.90
C PRO A 144 -16.49 5.80 5.37
N PRO A 145 -17.56 6.47 4.87
CA PRO A 145 -17.51 7.09 3.56
C PRO A 145 -16.24 7.93 3.39
N ARG A 146 -15.75 8.05 2.16
CA ARG A 146 -14.54 8.86 1.88
C ARG A 146 -14.68 10.27 2.45
N LEU A 147 -13.64 10.75 3.09
CA LEU A 147 -13.59 12.07 3.71
C LEU A 147 -12.19 12.69 3.60
N GLU A 148 -12.14 13.98 3.81
CA GLU A 148 -10.90 14.71 4.02
C GLU A 148 -10.49 14.60 5.49
N PHE A 149 -9.21 14.36 5.77
CA PHE A 149 -8.71 14.24 7.13
C PHE A 149 -7.24 14.63 7.25
N GLN A 150 -6.86 14.98 8.46
CA GLN A 150 -5.47 15.27 8.79
C GLN A 150 -4.68 13.97 8.98
N ILE A 151 -3.51 13.93 8.36
CA ILE A 151 -2.46 12.94 8.63
C ILE A 151 -1.50 13.54 9.65
N HIS A 152 -1.30 12.81 10.73
CA HIS A 152 -0.35 13.15 11.79
C HIS A 152 0.93 12.36 11.62
N VAL A 153 2.07 13.03 11.49
CA VAL A 153 3.40 12.42 11.39
C VAL A 153 3.87 12.10 12.82
N ARG A 154 3.88 10.81 13.16
CA ARG A 154 4.29 10.32 14.47
C ARG A 154 5.81 10.24 14.60
N ASP A 155 6.48 9.56 13.67
CA ASP A 155 7.94 9.47 13.67
C ASP A 155 8.54 10.49 12.69
N THR A 156 8.98 11.63 13.22
CA THR A 156 9.58 12.72 12.44
C THR A 156 11.06 12.49 12.14
N HIS A 157 11.67 11.43 12.64
CA HIS A 157 13.09 11.10 12.45
C HIS A 157 13.31 9.98 11.42
N HIS A 158 12.27 9.19 11.13
CA HIS A 158 12.39 8.14 10.14
C HIS A 158 12.68 8.73 8.74
N PRO A 159 13.58 8.15 7.92
CA PRO A 159 13.94 8.70 6.61
C PRO A 159 12.73 9.04 5.71
N ILE A 160 11.66 8.24 5.75
CA ILE A 160 10.45 8.50 4.95
C ILE A 160 9.80 9.83 5.33
N THR A 161 9.67 10.11 6.61
CA THR A 161 8.90 11.25 7.15
C THR A 161 9.75 12.44 7.56
N ALA A 162 11.07 12.27 7.62
CA ALA A 162 11.99 13.35 8.02
C ALA A 162 11.80 14.60 7.16
N GLY A 163 11.63 15.75 7.84
CA GLY A 163 11.41 17.04 7.21
C GLY A 163 9.96 17.36 6.82
N MET A 164 9.01 16.43 7.01
CA MET A 164 7.59 16.71 6.79
C MET A 164 6.99 17.58 7.91
N PRO A 165 5.96 18.41 7.62
CA PRO A 165 5.13 18.99 8.65
C PRO A 165 4.54 17.91 9.57
N LYS A 166 4.37 18.23 10.86
CA LYS A 166 3.78 17.27 11.81
C LYS A 166 2.34 16.88 11.49
N VAL A 167 1.62 17.77 10.81
CA VAL A 167 0.22 17.55 10.41
C VAL A 167 0.04 18.09 9.00
N TRP A 168 -0.65 17.33 8.14
CA TRP A 168 -0.99 17.76 6.80
C TRP A 168 -2.35 17.20 6.38
N MET A 169 -3.06 17.93 5.50
CA MET A 169 -4.39 17.58 5.04
C MET A 169 -4.35 16.63 3.86
N HIS A 170 -5.12 15.54 3.92
CA HIS A 170 -5.30 14.57 2.84
C HIS A 170 -6.74 14.59 2.33
N PRO A 171 -6.95 14.74 1.01
CA PRO A 171 -8.31 14.86 0.45
C PRO A 171 -8.97 13.49 0.30
N SER A 172 -10.29 13.45 0.44
CA SER A 172 -11.20 12.39 -0.01
C SER A 172 -10.61 10.97 -0.08
N GLU A 173 -10.36 10.34 1.06
CA GLU A 173 -9.76 9.01 1.17
C GLU A 173 -10.60 8.09 2.05
N GLN A 174 -10.37 6.79 1.97
CA GLN A 174 -10.87 5.83 2.95
C GLN A 174 -9.97 5.82 4.19
N LEU A 175 -10.50 6.24 5.32
CA LEU A 175 -9.80 6.13 6.60
C LEU A 175 -10.07 4.75 7.20
N THR A 176 -9.21 3.80 6.91
CA THR A 176 -9.34 2.44 7.41
C THR A 176 -9.10 2.38 8.92
N HIS A 177 -9.98 1.70 9.64
CA HIS A 177 -9.89 1.45 11.08
C HIS A 177 -10.01 -0.03 11.41
N GLY A 178 -9.63 -0.40 12.63
CA GLY A 178 -9.83 -1.76 13.14
C GLY A 178 -8.97 -2.81 12.43
N GLN A 179 -7.78 -2.45 11.98
CA GLN A 179 -6.86 -3.41 11.37
C GLN A 179 -6.23 -4.31 12.44
N HIS A 180 -6.13 -5.59 12.14
CA HIS A 180 -5.55 -6.61 13.01
C HIS A 180 -4.47 -7.42 12.29
N GLY A 181 -3.63 -8.07 13.05
CA GLY A 181 -2.57 -8.90 12.51
C GLY A 181 -1.61 -9.38 13.60
N PRO A 182 -0.42 -9.84 13.27
CA PRO A 182 0.62 -10.10 14.27
C PRO A 182 0.97 -8.86 15.10
N ALA A 183 0.88 -7.66 14.52
CA ALA A 183 1.10 -6.35 15.14
C ALA A 183 2.46 -6.19 15.84
N GLU A 184 3.45 -7.01 15.48
CA GLU A 184 4.77 -7.06 16.11
C GLU A 184 5.83 -6.35 15.26
N GLY A 185 6.73 -5.61 15.93
CA GLY A 185 7.91 -5.00 15.30
C GLY A 185 7.58 -3.91 14.27
N LEU A 186 6.43 -3.23 14.42
CA LEU A 186 6.02 -2.14 13.55
C LEU A 186 6.50 -0.79 14.10
N THR A 187 7.02 0.04 13.21
CA THR A 187 7.20 1.46 13.45
C THR A 187 6.10 2.22 12.74
N ILE A 188 5.15 2.78 13.49
CA ILE A 188 4.08 3.61 12.93
C ILE A 188 4.66 4.98 12.58
N LEU A 189 4.57 5.33 11.30
CA LEU A 189 5.07 6.60 10.75
C LEU A 189 4.02 7.70 10.83
N THR A 190 2.80 7.36 10.43
CA THR A 190 1.68 8.31 10.41
C THR A 190 0.40 7.67 10.95
N TYR A 191 -0.52 8.51 11.38
CA TYR A 191 -1.85 8.10 11.81
C TYR A 191 -2.89 9.17 11.48
N ALA A 192 -4.17 8.78 11.55
CA ALA A 192 -5.29 9.70 11.43
C ALA A 192 -6.40 9.33 12.42
N HIS A 193 -7.15 10.33 12.89
CA HIS A 193 -8.27 10.12 13.81
C HIS A 193 -9.52 9.61 13.08
N SER A 194 -9.95 8.40 13.40
CA SER A 194 -11.15 7.82 12.79
C SER A 194 -12.42 8.28 13.51
N PRO A 195 -13.39 8.87 12.79
CA PRO A 195 -14.68 9.24 13.39
C PRO A 195 -15.55 8.03 13.75
N VAL A 196 -15.18 6.83 13.30
CA VAL A 196 -15.92 5.59 13.57
C VAL A 196 -15.35 4.88 14.79
N SER A 197 -14.05 4.61 14.81
CA SER A 197 -13.41 3.93 15.94
C SER A 197 -13.15 4.85 17.13
N GLN A 198 -13.19 6.17 16.93
CA GLN A 198 -12.80 7.19 17.93
C GLN A 198 -11.36 6.97 18.42
N LYS A 199 -10.49 6.50 17.52
CA LYS A 199 -9.08 6.23 17.77
C LYS A 199 -8.22 6.82 16.68
N ASN A 200 -6.96 7.04 16.97
CA ASN A 200 -5.95 7.38 15.97
C ASN A 200 -5.43 6.08 15.35
N GLU A 201 -5.85 5.85 14.11
CA GLU A 201 -5.57 4.62 13.36
C GLU A 201 -4.27 4.77 12.57
N PRO A 202 -3.38 3.76 12.55
CA PRO A 202 -2.18 3.78 11.71
C PRO A 202 -2.51 3.91 10.23
N MET A 203 -1.85 4.87 9.53
CA MET A 203 -2.01 5.05 8.08
C MET A 203 -0.79 4.59 7.29
N ASP A 204 0.41 4.81 7.83
CA ASP A 204 1.66 4.34 7.24
C ASP A 204 2.54 3.73 8.32
N TRP A 205 3.16 2.60 8.01
CA TRP A 205 4.12 1.95 8.91
C TRP A 205 5.19 1.18 8.17
N VAL A 206 6.25 0.88 8.89
CA VAL A 206 7.36 0.09 8.37
C VAL A 206 7.74 -1.02 9.34
N ARG A 207 8.38 -2.05 8.81
CA ARG A 207 9.06 -3.08 9.58
C ARG A 207 10.19 -3.73 8.79
N SER A 208 11.05 -4.44 9.48
CA SER A 208 12.02 -5.35 8.87
C SER A 208 11.46 -6.75 8.77
N TYR A 209 11.77 -7.47 7.69
CA TYR A 209 11.50 -8.89 7.53
C TYR A 209 12.75 -9.59 6.99
N GLY A 210 13.43 -10.37 7.83
CA GLY A 210 14.80 -10.81 7.54
C GLY A 210 15.74 -9.61 7.40
N LYS A 211 16.42 -9.49 6.25
CA LYS A 211 17.23 -8.32 5.91
C LYS A 211 16.47 -7.27 5.11
N GLY A 212 15.25 -7.58 4.69
CA GLY A 212 14.42 -6.72 3.85
C GLY A 212 13.65 -5.67 4.64
N ARG A 213 13.08 -4.74 3.91
CA ARG A 213 12.34 -3.58 4.43
C ARG A 213 10.93 -3.60 3.84
N VAL A 214 9.95 -3.49 4.71
CA VAL A 214 8.53 -3.45 4.31
C VAL A 214 7.95 -2.09 4.70
N TYR A 215 7.37 -1.40 3.73
CA TYR A 215 6.59 -0.19 3.93
C TYR A 215 5.14 -0.48 3.55
N THR A 216 4.20 -0.15 4.41
CA THR A 216 2.77 -0.27 4.15
C THR A 216 2.12 1.09 4.24
N THR A 217 1.28 1.43 3.26
CA THR A 217 0.42 2.62 3.27
C THR A 217 -1.03 2.21 3.13
N MET A 218 -1.91 2.83 3.91
CA MET A 218 -3.37 2.69 3.79
C MET A 218 -3.99 3.73 2.86
N LEU A 219 -3.20 4.71 2.44
CA LEU A 219 -3.61 5.71 1.46
C LEU A 219 -3.60 5.14 0.04
N GLY A 220 -4.30 5.80 -0.88
CA GLY A 220 -4.31 5.44 -2.29
C GLY A 220 -5.54 4.67 -2.76
N HIS A 221 -6.66 4.80 -2.07
CA HIS A 221 -7.92 4.19 -2.49
C HIS A 221 -8.35 4.63 -3.89
N THR A 222 -8.78 3.67 -4.68
CA THR A 222 -9.38 3.88 -6.00
C THR A 222 -10.61 2.99 -6.17
N TRP A 223 -11.68 3.54 -6.72
CA TRP A 223 -12.88 2.77 -7.06
C TRP A 223 -13.40 3.21 -8.42
N VAL A 224 -13.87 2.24 -9.22
CA VAL A 224 -14.36 2.52 -10.56
C VAL A 224 -15.48 3.56 -10.52
N GLY A 225 -15.32 4.66 -11.25
CA GLY A 225 -16.27 5.75 -11.33
C GLY A 225 -16.23 6.75 -10.17
N GLU A 226 -15.31 6.59 -9.20
CA GLU A 226 -15.09 7.57 -8.13
C GLU A 226 -13.96 8.56 -8.44
N SER A 227 -13.95 9.67 -7.71
CA SER A 227 -12.87 10.67 -7.80
C SER A 227 -11.54 10.09 -7.34
N THR A 228 -10.47 10.44 -8.04
CA THR A 228 -9.08 10.06 -7.73
C THR A 228 -8.28 11.22 -7.14
N VAL A 229 -8.93 12.26 -6.63
CA VAL A 229 -8.27 13.46 -6.09
C VAL A 229 -7.29 13.15 -4.95
N ASN A 230 -7.48 12.06 -4.22
CA ASN A 230 -6.55 11.57 -3.21
C ASN A 230 -5.19 11.17 -3.81
N LEU A 231 -5.16 10.65 -5.05
CA LEU A 231 -3.91 10.32 -5.76
C LEU A 231 -3.16 11.57 -6.22
N ASP A 232 -3.88 12.67 -6.45
CA ASP A 232 -3.31 13.98 -6.80
C ASP A 232 -2.68 14.69 -5.58
N CYS A 233 -2.91 14.20 -4.36
CA CYS A 233 -2.38 14.82 -3.14
C CYS A 233 -0.85 14.78 -3.11
N VAL A 234 -0.21 15.95 -3.05
CA VAL A 234 1.25 16.08 -2.98
C VAL A 234 1.83 15.34 -1.77
N GLY A 235 1.11 15.35 -0.63
CA GLY A 235 1.51 14.60 0.56
C GLY A 235 1.56 13.10 0.31
N PHE A 236 0.51 12.54 -0.31
CA PHE A 236 0.46 11.13 -0.67
C PHE A 236 1.55 10.75 -1.69
N GLN A 237 1.69 11.53 -2.78
CA GLN A 237 2.70 11.27 -3.80
C GLN A 237 4.12 11.27 -3.21
N THR A 238 4.39 12.22 -2.32
CA THR A 238 5.68 12.31 -1.61
C THR A 238 5.90 11.12 -0.66
N MET A 239 4.89 10.76 0.14
CA MET A 239 4.97 9.60 1.04
C MET A 239 5.24 8.31 0.28
N LEU A 240 4.49 8.07 -0.81
CA LEU A 240 4.66 6.87 -1.62
C LEU A 240 6.07 6.79 -2.23
N ALA A 241 6.52 7.85 -2.89
CA ALA A 241 7.84 7.87 -3.55
C ALA A 241 8.98 7.65 -2.54
N ARG A 242 8.92 8.32 -1.37
CA ARG A 242 9.92 8.17 -0.30
C ARG A 242 9.83 6.80 0.36
N GLY A 243 8.64 6.24 0.53
CA GLY A 243 8.42 4.89 1.05
C GLY A 243 9.02 3.82 0.14
N VAL A 244 8.82 3.95 -1.17
CA VAL A 244 9.41 3.06 -2.19
C VAL A 244 10.94 3.17 -2.18
N GLN A 245 11.48 4.40 -2.15
CA GLN A 245 12.93 4.61 -2.10
C GLN A 245 13.55 3.99 -0.84
N TRP A 246 12.93 4.19 0.33
CA TRP A 246 13.41 3.60 1.57
C TRP A 246 13.34 2.07 1.54
N ALA A 247 12.25 1.50 1.06
CA ALA A 247 12.12 0.06 0.94
C ALA A 247 13.22 -0.54 0.05
N ALA A 248 13.53 0.11 -1.07
CA ALA A 248 14.58 -0.30 -1.99
C ALA A 248 15.98 -0.19 -1.39
N THR A 249 16.30 0.94 -0.74
CA THR A 249 17.69 1.32 -0.45
C THR A 249 18.03 1.44 1.04
N GLY A 250 17.02 1.58 1.91
CA GLY A 250 17.20 1.94 3.32
C GLY A 250 17.43 3.43 3.57
N ALA A 251 17.51 4.25 2.52
CA ALA A 251 17.73 5.69 2.59
C ALA A 251 16.67 6.46 1.79
N VAL A 252 16.57 7.77 2.03
CA VAL A 252 15.66 8.65 1.29
C VAL A 252 16.41 9.93 0.91
N THR A 253 16.44 10.22 -0.40
CA THR A 253 17.01 11.45 -0.97
C THR A 253 15.95 12.36 -1.60
N ILE A 254 14.74 11.83 -1.83
CA ILE A 254 13.61 12.59 -2.38
C ILE A 254 13.27 13.72 -1.40
N PRO A 255 13.34 14.99 -1.81
CA PRO A 255 13.07 16.13 -0.93
C PRO A 255 11.56 16.25 -0.62
N ILE A 256 11.24 16.98 0.45
CA ILE A 256 9.88 17.45 0.67
C ILE A 256 9.65 18.65 -0.27
N PRO A 257 8.65 18.60 -1.16
CA PRO A 257 8.41 19.70 -2.10
C PRO A 257 7.88 20.95 -1.37
N ALA A 258 8.18 22.13 -1.92
CA ALA A 258 7.79 23.41 -1.30
C ALA A 258 6.26 23.59 -1.16
N ASN A 259 5.49 22.92 -2.03
CA ASN A 259 4.03 22.90 -2.00
C ASN A 259 3.46 21.69 -1.23
N PHE A 260 4.24 21.06 -0.32
CA PHE A 260 3.72 20.02 0.55
C PHE A 260 2.53 20.55 1.36
N PRO A 261 1.42 19.78 1.54
CA PRO A 261 0.23 20.28 2.22
C PRO A 261 0.49 20.65 3.67
N GLY A 262 -0.19 21.68 4.14
CA GLY A 262 -0.26 22.04 5.56
C GLY A 262 -1.44 21.37 6.28
N PRO A 263 -1.69 21.74 7.55
CA PRO A 263 -2.75 21.13 8.36
C PRO A 263 -4.18 21.53 7.94
N ASP A 264 -4.34 22.69 7.27
CA ASP A 264 -5.65 23.31 7.04
C ASP A 264 -6.08 23.27 5.57
N ALA A 265 -5.20 22.84 4.67
CA ALA A 265 -5.48 22.83 3.23
C ALA A 265 -4.74 21.72 2.51
N VAL A 266 -5.43 21.08 1.58
CA VAL A 266 -4.82 20.12 0.65
C VAL A 266 -3.92 20.84 -0.35
N SER A 267 -2.92 20.12 -0.86
CA SER A 267 -2.12 20.54 -2.00
C SER A 267 -2.18 19.46 -3.04
N LEU A 268 -2.52 19.82 -4.27
CA LEU A 268 -2.73 18.89 -5.36
C LEU A 268 -1.70 19.10 -6.47
N HIS A 269 -1.18 18.00 -6.97
CA HIS A 269 -0.44 17.91 -8.21
C HIS A 269 -1.10 16.84 -9.07
N LYS A 270 -1.88 17.31 -10.05
CA LYS A 270 -2.71 16.44 -10.87
C LYS A 270 -1.82 15.48 -11.67
N LEU A 271 -2.07 14.20 -11.53
CA LEU A 271 -1.48 13.16 -12.36
C LEU A 271 -2.07 13.28 -13.78
N ALA A 272 -1.28 12.90 -14.79
CA ALA A 272 -1.75 12.92 -16.17
C ALA A 272 -2.97 12.01 -16.29
N SER A 273 -4.07 12.53 -16.83
CA SER A 273 -5.23 11.70 -17.15
C SER A 273 -4.78 10.68 -18.18
N GLU A 274 -5.20 9.43 -17.99
CA GLU A 274 -4.93 8.26 -18.82
C GLU A 274 -4.53 8.58 -20.26
N THR A 275 -3.25 8.66 -20.55
CA THR A 275 -2.75 8.45 -21.89
C THR A 275 -2.18 7.04 -21.92
N ILE A 276 -3.13 6.09 -21.99
CA ILE A 276 -2.99 4.77 -22.60
C ILE A 276 -1.64 4.06 -22.34
N LEU A 277 -1.60 3.17 -21.39
CA LEU A 277 -0.72 2.00 -21.48
C LEU A 277 -1.21 1.08 -22.64
N THR A 278 -1.14 1.56 -23.90
CA THR A 278 -1.47 0.79 -25.11
C THR A 278 -0.26 0.09 -25.71
N ALA A 279 0.85 0.00 -25.02
CA ALA A 279 1.99 -0.76 -25.49
C ALA A 279 2.54 -1.67 -24.39
N GLY A 280 1.84 -2.78 -24.16
CA GLY A 280 2.53 -3.97 -23.66
C GLY A 280 3.51 -4.46 -24.74
N PRO A 281 4.61 -5.13 -24.38
CA PRO A 281 5.54 -5.69 -25.37
C PRO A 281 4.80 -6.64 -26.30
N PRO A 282 5.15 -6.73 -27.59
CA PRO A 282 4.47 -7.59 -28.54
C PRO A 282 4.58 -9.05 -28.07
N GLY A 283 3.44 -9.66 -27.75
CA GLY A 283 3.34 -11.05 -27.31
C GLY A 283 2.58 -11.31 -26.02
N ALA A 284 2.08 -10.29 -25.31
CA ALA A 284 1.22 -10.50 -24.16
C ALA A 284 -0.21 -10.85 -24.59
N PRO A 285 -0.82 -11.95 -24.10
CA PRO A 285 -2.19 -12.31 -24.46
C PRO A 285 -3.20 -11.37 -23.79
N GLY A 286 -3.97 -10.68 -24.63
CA GLY A 286 -5.33 -10.25 -24.34
C GLY A 286 -5.55 -9.04 -23.47
N TRP A 287 -5.39 -7.84 -24.04
CA TRP A 287 -6.09 -6.64 -23.52
C TRP A 287 -7.49 -6.62 -24.13
N CYS A 288 -8.52 -6.68 -23.29
CA CYS A 288 -9.89 -6.43 -23.75
C CYS A 288 -10.04 -4.94 -24.05
N THR A 289 -10.18 -4.61 -25.34
CA THR A 289 -10.69 -3.32 -25.77
C THR A 289 -12.17 -3.25 -25.40
N ALA A 290 -12.55 -2.35 -24.50
CA ALA A 290 -13.92 -1.95 -24.35
C ALA A 290 -14.29 -1.11 -25.58
N SER A 291 -15.07 -1.67 -26.48
CA SER A 291 -15.75 -0.93 -27.53
C SER A 291 -17.02 -0.31 -26.99
N SER A 292 -17.13 0.99 -27.16
CA SER A 292 -18.26 1.96 -27.11
C SER A 292 -19.61 1.45 -26.56
#